data_4a2c6debce6c140f4d4765fe48b544af
#
_entry.id   4a2c6debce6c140f4d4765fe48b544af
#
_cell.length_a   1.000
_cell.length_b   1.000
_cell.length_c   1.000
_cell.angle_alpha   90.00
_cell.angle_beta   90.00
_cell.angle_gamma   90.00
#
_symmetry.space_group_name_H-M   'P 1'
#
loop_
_entity.id
_entity.type
_entity.pdbx_description
1 polymer ?
#
loop_
_entity_poly.entity_id
_entity_poly.type
_entity_poly.pdbx_seq_one_letter_code
_entity_poly.pdbx_strand_id
1 'polypeptide(L)'
;EWMGANSTLWIDNIKAGTYSEMSGAYWIVDEFSAADGKLEYGKTNNMNLRVIEKQKPESGKIYTALYCDGVLKSIKEIDSDDIQFDARGVYETTVTMDVPKVGGNYTAKVFVWDDSMRPIGDVYETEYNVESPFALPNVFSDNMMLQADEDITVWGTGVPNDTVTVTLKEKDAETAYEANCTIAEDGTWEVTLDAKECGGDYTMTVKCGEETRRYTNIIFGDVYLLAGQSNMEAWLSWIDSQNYAGEKERAENSNIRTIDLLSKGGNGSSNPSDNLPEIEGNAWAPMTF
;
A
#
# COMPACT_ATOMS: atom_id res chain seq x y z
N GLU A 1 -10.34 0.69 35.91
CA GLU A 1 -11.52 0.02 35.29
C GLU A 1 -12.13 0.87 34.19
N TRP A 2 -11.38 1.13 33.11
CA TRP A 2 -11.89 2.00 32.03
C TRP A 2 -11.81 1.40 30.63
N MET A 3 -11.46 0.14 30.49
CA MET A 3 -11.53 -0.55 29.20
C MET A 3 -12.30 -1.85 29.33
N GLY A 4 -13.60 -1.80 29.03
CA GLY A 4 -14.38 -3.01 28.74
C GLY A 4 -13.89 -3.62 27.44
N ALA A 5 -14.11 -4.91 27.22
CA ALA A 5 -13.62 -5.73 26.11
C ALA A 5 -13.96 -5.23 24.68
N ASN A 6 -14.59 -4.06 24.53
CA ASN A 6 -14.96 -3.43 23.25
C ASN A 6 -14.64 -1.92 23.21
N SER A 7 -13.71 -1.44 24.03
CA SER A 7 -13.33 -0.02 23.99
C SER A 7 -12.28 0.22 22.93
N THR A 8 -12.61 1.01 21.92
CA THR A 8 -11.67 1.49 20.91
C THR A 8 -11.04 2.77 21.45
N LEU A 9 -9.76 2.74 21.76
CA LEU A 9 -8.99 3.94 22.08
C LEU A 9 -8.66 4.67 20.77
N TRP A 10 -9.34 5.78 20.51
CA TRP A 10 -8.99 6.67 19.40
C TRP A 10 -7.88 7.61 19.89
N ILE A 11 -6.62 7.29 19.57
CA ILE A 11 -5.49 8.20 19.73
C ILE A 11 -5.30 8.91 18.38
N ASP A 12 -6.27 9.73 18.00
CA ASP A 12 -6.18 10.58 16.83
C ASP A 12 -5.99 12.02 17.29
N ASN A 13 -4.99 12.71 16.72
CA ASN A 13 -4.69 14.13 16.99
C ASN A 13 -4.30 14.51 18.43
N ILE A 14 -3.61 13.68 19.17
CA ILE A 14 -2.83 14.20 20.30
C ILE A 14 -1.68 15.02 19.72
N LYS A 15 -1.88 16.34 19.57
CA LYS A 15 -0.78 17.29 19.42
C LYS A 15 -0.11 17.37 20.79
N ALA A 16 0.85 16.50 21.05
CA ALA A 16 1.83 16.74 22.07
C ALA A 16 2.60 18.01 21.63
N GLY A 17 2.36 19.12 22.29
CA GLY A 17 3.26 20.27 22.16
C GLY A 17 4.65 19.79 22.55
N THR A 18 5.69 20.26 21.89
CA THR A 18 7.07 19.92 22.23
C THR A 18 7.30 20.25 23.72
N TYR A 19 7.55 19.21 24.52
CA TYR A 19 7.81 19.33 25.96
C TYR A 19 9.10 20.09 26.23
N SER A 20 9.94 20.34 25.21
CA SER A 20 11.15 21.16 25.26
C SER A 20 10.87 22.62 25.67
N GLU A 21 9.63 23.10 25.55
CA GLU A 21 9.20 24.41 26.01
C GLU A 21 8.73 24.42 27.48
N MET A 22 8.48 23.24 28.06
CA MET A 22 8.17 23.10 29.48
C MET A 22 9.43 22.62 30.20
N SER A 23 9.95 23.37 31.13
CA SER A 23 11.19 23.13 31.89
C SER A 23 11.31 21.67 32.41
N GLY A 24 11.91 20.76 31.65
CA GLY A 24 12.46 19.49 32.11
C GLY A 24 11.56 18.26 31.84
N ALA A 25 11.81 17.57 30.72
CA ALA A 25 11.30 16.22 30.50
C ALA A 25 11.75 15.32 31.67
N TYR A 26 10.81 14.52 32.19
CA TYR A 26 11.15 13.50 33.22
C TYR A 26 11.89 12.34 32.57
N TRP A 27 11.37 11.85 31.43
CA TRP A 27 11.93 10.75 30.66
C TRP A 27 12.18 11.18 29.22
N ILE A 28 13.30 10.71 28.65
CA ILE A 28 13.67 10.91 27.25
C ILE A 28 13.74 9.52 26.60
N VAL A 29 12.95 9.30 25.57
CA VAL A 29 13.13 8.13 24.71
C VAL A 29 14.30 8.41 23.78
N ASP A 30 15.35 7.63 23.89
CA ASP A 30 16.61 7.77 23.16
C ASP A 30 16.65 6.83 21.93
N GLU A 31 15.96 5.71 22.00
CA GLU A 31 15.85 4.74 20.93
C GLU A 31 14.49 4.03 20.94
N PHE A 32 13.91 3.85 19.77
CA PHE A 32 12.89 2.86 19.49
C PHE A 32 13.04 2.39 18.05
N SER A 33 13.75 1.29 17.86
CA SER A 33 14.16 0.82 16.53
C SER A 33 13.97 -0.68 16.37
N ALA A 34 13.64 -1.11 15.15
CA ALA A 34 13.59 -2.52 14.83
C ALA A 34 14.98 -3.15 15.02
N ALA A 35 15.05 -4.27 15.76
CA ALA A 35 16.32 -4.93 16.10
C ALA A 35 17.12 -5.34 14.85
N ASP A 36 16.44 -5.69 13.76
CA ASP A 36 17.02 -6.05 12.46
C ASP A 36 17.10 -4.86 11.48
N GLY A 37 16.86 -3.63 11.95
CA GLY A 37 16.89 -2.40 11.17
C GLY A 37 15.71 -2.23 10.20
N LYS A 38 14.77 -3.19 10.16
CA LYS A 38 13.58 -3.16 9.30
C LYS A 38 12.41 -3.86 9.99
N LEU A 39 11.20 -3.52 9.56
CA LEU A 39 9.99 -4.26 9.90
C LEU A 39 9.70 -5.30 8.82
N GLU A 40 9.27 -6.48 9.22
CA GLU A 40 8.90 -7.56 8.31
C GLU A 40 7.39 -7.69 8.18
N TYR A 41 6.91 -7.73 6.95
CA TYR A 41 5.52 -7.89 6.58
C TYR A 41 4.89 -9.15 7.19
N GLY A 42 3.75 -8.98 7.85
CA GLY A 42 2.98 -10.09 8.44
C GLY A 42 3.65 -10.80 9.61
N LYS A 43 4.66 -10.19 10.26
CA LYS A 43 5.41 -10.81 11.34
C LYS A 43 5.40 -9.99 12.63
N THR A 44 5.68 -10.67 13.73
CA THR A 44 6.05 -10.04 15.00
C THR A 44 7.50 -9.62 14.94
N ASN A 45 7.78 -8.34 15.16
CA ASN A 45 9.11 -7.75 15.09
C ASN A 45 9.59 -7.36 16.48
N ASN A 46 10.86 -7.54 16.75
CA ASN A 46 11.52 -7.08 17.97
C ASN A 46 11.96 -5.62 17.79
N MET A 47 11.54 -4.75 18.71
CA MET A 47 11.91 -3.34 18.76
C MET A 47 12.78 -3.07 19.97
N ASN A 48 13.98 -2.55 19.79
CA ASN A 48 14.82 -2.09 20.89
C ASN A 48 14.27 -0.77 21.41
N LEU A 49 14.03 -0.70 22.70
CA LEU A 49 13.56 0.50 23.39
C LEU A 49 14.59 0.91 24.41
N ARG A 50 14.98 2.18 24.36
CA ARG A 50 15.86 2.79 25.37
C ARG A 50 15.27 4.11 25.85
N VAL A 51 15.13 4.23 27.18
CA VAL A 51 14.59 5.42 27.86
C VAL A 51 15.59 5.87 28.90
N ILE A 52 15.78 7.19 28.98
CA ILE A 52 16.69 7.84 29.95
C ILE A 52 15.85 8.63 30.94
N GLU A 53 15.99 8.34 32.23
CA GLU A 53 15.40 9.12 33.32
C GLU A 53 16.25 10.37 33.60
N LYS A 54 15.69 11.54 33.41
CA LYS A 54 16.30 12.82 33.78
C LYS A 54 15.85 13.28 35.15
N GLN A 55 14.58 13.03 35.44
CA GLN A 55 13.95 13.30 36.74
C GLN A 55 12.98 12.17 37.02
N LYS A 56 12.78 11.84 38.29
CA LYS A 56 11.82 10.82 38.69
C LYS A 56 10.41 11.42 38.75
N PRO A 57 9.46 10.96 37.90
CA PRO A 57 8.07 11.36 38.02
C PRO A 57 7.41 10.67 39.22
N GLU A 58 6.22 11.13 39.62
CA GLU A 58 5.39 10.44 40.63
C GLU A 58 4.91 9.07 40.12
N SER A 59 4.61 8.98 38.82
CA SER A 59 4.27 7.77 38.12
C SER A 59 4.69 7.89 36.66
N GLY A 60 4.82 6.79 35.94
CA GLY A 60 5.15 6.81 34.51
C GLY A 60 4.89 5.47 33.84
N LYS A 61 4.32 5.55 32.64
CA LYS A 61 4.05 4.42 31.75
C LYS A 61 4.61 4.71 30.38
N ILE A 62 4.96 3.67 29.65
CA ILE A 62 5.42 3.75 28.27
C ILE A 62 4.39 3.08 27.37
N TYR A 63 3.97 3.79 26.33
CA TYR A 63 3.12 3.26 25.28
C TYR A 63 3.94 3.21 23.98
N THR A 64 4.03 2.03 23.39
CA THR A 64 4.62 1.85 22.06
C THR A 64 3.52 1.60 21.06
N ALA A 65 3.51 2.31 19.95
CA ALA A 65 2.48 2.22 18.93
C ALA A 65 3.08 2.11 17.54
N LEU A 66 2.41 1.37 16.67
CA LEU A 66 2.78 1.20 15.27
C LEU A 66 1.61 1.67 14.40
N TYR A 67 1.87 2.65 13.54
CA TYR A 67 0.91 3.16 12.57
C TYR A 67 1.34 2.74 11.17
N CYS A 68 0.38 2.47 10.29
CA CYS A 68 0.59 2.30 8.85
C CYS A 68 -0.24 3.35 8.12
N ASP A 69 0.40 4.20 7.34
CA ASP A 69 -0.24 5.31 6.61
C ASP A 69 -1.17 6.15 7.51
N GLY A 70 -0.73 6.42 8.75
CA GLY A 70 -1.47 7.18 9.75
C GLY A 70 -2.53 6.39 10.53
N VAL A 71 -2.78 5.12 10.20
CA VAL A 71 -3.77 4.26 10.89
C VAL A 71 -3.07 3.39 11.93
N LEU A 72 -3.53 3.44 13.19
CA LEU A 72 -3.00 2.61 14.27
C LEU A 72 -3.20 1.12 13.95
N LYS A 73 -2.12 0.35 14.00
CA LYS A 73 -2.11 -1.10 13.74
C LYS A 73 -1.81 -1.92 15.00
N SER A 74 -0.93 -1.44 15.85
CA SER A 74 -0.52 -2.14 17.06
C SER A 74 -0.19 -1.13 18.15
N ILE A 75 -0.53 -1.45 19.41
CA ILE A 75 -0.17 -0.66 20.58
C ILE A 75 0.15 -1.58 21.74
N LYS A 76 1.17 -1.25 22.52
CA LYS A 76 1.52 -1.95 23.76
C LYS A 76 1.81 -0.96 24.87
N GLU A 77 1.40 -1.31 26.07
CA GLU A 77 1.71 -0.59 27.30
C GLU A 77 2.80 -1.35 28.06
N ILE A 78 3.75 -0.62 28.61
CA ILE A 78 4.72 -1.10 29.61
C ILE A 78 4.36 -0.37 30.90
N ASP A 79 3.89 -1.13 31.89
CA ASP A 79 3.44 -0.60 33.16
C ASP A 79 4.63 -0.12 34.02
N SER A 80 4.37 0.82 34.94
CA SER A 80 5.37 1.37 35.87
C SER A 80 6.14 0.31 36.65
N ASP A 81 5.47 -0.79 37.00
CA ASP A 81 6.06 -1.89 37.78
C ASP A 81 7.13 -2.67 36.99
N ASP A 82 7.04 -2.64 35.65
CA ASP A 82 7.98 -3.31 34.74
C ASP A 82 9.14 -2.39 34.33
N ILE A 83 9.08 -1.09 34.67
CA ILE A 83 10.10 -0.11 34.29
C ILE A 83 11.11 0.05 35.42
N GLN A 84 12.31 -0.49 35.24
CA GLN A 84 13.40 -0.40 36.20
C GLN A 84 14.62 0.27 35.57
N PHE A 85 14.90 1.50 35.99
CA PHE A 85 16.10 2.23 35.58
C PHE A 85 17.33 1.71 36.31
N ASP A 86 18.43 1.56 35.57
CA ASP A 86 19.73 1.20 36.15
C ASP A 86 20.35 2.37 36.94
N ALA A 87 21.55 2.15 37.51
CA ALA A 87 22.27 3.18 38.28
C ALA A 87 22.66 4.41 37.46
N ARG A 88 22.59 4.35 36.12
CA ARG A 88 22.84 5.46 35.19
C ARG A 88 21.54 6.18 34.80
N GLY A 89 20.38 5.72 35.30
CA GLY A 89 19.09 6.21 34.89
C GLY A 89 18.68 5.74 33.49
N VAL A 90 19.09 4.53 33.09
CA VAL A 90 18.77 3.98 31.76
C VAL A 90 17.87 2.76 31.93
N TYR A 91 16.78 2.71 31.17
CA TYR A 91 15.91 1.56 30.98
C TYR A 91 16.05 1.07 29.57
N GLU A 92 16.44 -0.17 29.40
CA GLU A 92 16.58 -0.83 28.09
C GLU A 92 15.74 -2.12 28.09
N THR A 93 14.97 -2.32 27.04
CA THR A 93 14.16 -3.53 26.84
C THR A 93 13.91 -3.79 25.38
N THR A 94 13.39 -4.97 25.07
CA THR A 94 12.88 -5.32 23.75
C THR A 94 11.36 -5.43 23.79
N VAL A 95 10.69 -4.71 22.95
CA VAL A 95 9.23 -4.74 22.78
C VAL A 95 8.90 -5.46 21.49
N THR A 96 7.99 -6.42 21.53
CA THR A 96 7.50 -7.07 20.30
C THR A 96 6.35 -6.27 19.71
N MET A 97 6.40 -5.95 18.42
CA MET A 97 5.32 -5.28 17.70
C MET A 97 4.86 -6.13 16.52
N ASP A 98 3.55 -6.33 16.40
CA ASP A 98 2.98 -7.10 15.30
C ASP A 98 2.74 -6.19 14.10
N VAL A 99 3.36 -6.53 12.98
CA VAL A 99 3.14 -5.91 11.67
C VAL A 99 2.10 -6.75 10.94
N PRO A 100 0.93 -6.22 10.63
CA PRO A 100 -0.08 -6.97 9.86
C PRO A 100 0.39 -7.23 8.43
N LYS A 101 -0.35 -8.08 7.70
CA LYS A 101 -0.13 -8.32 6.26
C LYS A 101 -0.65 -7.13 5.43
N VAL A 102 -0.02 -5.98 5.62
CA VAL A 102 -0.30 -4.73 4.90
C VAL A 102 1.02 -4.02 4.62
N GLY A 103 1.30 -3.73 3.36
CA GLY A 103 2.43 -2.89 2.96
C GLY A 103 2.11 -1.42 3.13
N GLY A 104 3.13 -0.58 3.33
CA GLY A 104 2.96 0.87 3.47
C GLY A 104 4.06 1.54 4.26
N ASN A 105 3.84 2.82 4.56
CA ASN A 105 4.75 3.60 5.39
C ASN A 105 4.34 3.46 6.86
N TYR A 106 5.21 2.82 7.62
CA TYR A 106 5.01 2.61 9.04
C TYR A 106 5.72 3.66 9.86
N THR A 107 5.02 4.18 10.88
CA THR A 107 5.62 5.04 11.90
C THR A 107 5.50 4.33 13.25
N ALA A 108 6.64 4.01 13.85
CA ALA A 108 6.72 3.49 15.20
C ALA A 108 6.87 4.67 16.17
N LYS A 109 5.99 4.75 17.16
CA LYS A 109 5.94 5.85 18.14
C LYS A 109 6.07 5.33 19.56
N VAL A 110 6.71 6.15 20.40
CA VAL A 110 6.75 5.92 21.85
C VAL A 110 6.22 7.15 22.55
N PHE A 111 5.30 6.93 23.46
CA PHE A 111 4.73 7.94 24.35
C PHE A 111 5.11 7.59 25.79
N VAL A 112 5.52 8.57 26.54
CA VAL A 112 5.80 8.43 27.97
C VAL A 112 4.87 9.36 28.74
N TRP A 113 3.96 8.77 29.54
CA TRP A 113 2.88 9.48 30.21
C TRP A 113 2.79 9.10 31.69
N ASP A 114 2.24 9.99 32.53
CA ASP A 114 1.86 9.68 33.90
C ASP A 114 0.51 8.93 33.97
N ASP A 115 0.11 8.48 35.16
CA ASP A 115 -1.16 7.78 35.36
C ASP A 115 -2.40 8.66 35.08
N SER A 116 -2.23 9.96 34.96
CA SER A 116 -3.29 10.89 34.56
C SER A 116 -3.29 11.15 33.04
N MET A 117 -2.55 10.36 32.27
CA MET A 117 -2.40 10.48 30.80
C MET A 117 -1.79 11.82 30.38
N ARG A 118 -0.94 12.44 31.21
CA ARG A 118 -0.20 13.64 30.87
C ARG A 118 1.20 13.25 30.39
N PRO A 119 1.69 13.86 29.31
CA PRO A 119 3.04 13.59 28.82
C PRO A 119 4.09 13.93 29.88
N ILE A 120 5.07 13.08 30.08
CA ILE A 120 6.24 13.27 30.93
C ILE A 120 7.56 13.32 30.11
N GLY A 121 7.45 13.24 28.80
CA GLY A 121 8.53 13.39 27.83
C GLY A 121 7.99 13.61 26.42
N ASP A 122 8.90 13.89 25.49
CA ASP A 122 8.55 14.07 24.08
C ASP A 122 8.19 12.73 23.42
N VAL A 123 7.38 12.79 22.37
CA VAL A 123 7.08 11.64 21.53
C VAL A 123 8.30 11.31 20.69
N TYR A 124 8.70 10.04 20.70
CA TYR A 124 9.74 9.53 19.82
C TYR A 124 9.11 8.85 18.61
N GLU A 125 9.64 9.08 17.41
CA GLU A 125 9.12 8.52 16.18
C GLU A 125 10.25 7.97 15.30
N THR A 126 10.00 6.81 14.69
CA THR A 126 10.88 6.21 13.69
C THR A 126 10.05 5.69 12.52
N GLU A 127 10.50 5.93 11.30
CA GLU A 127 9.78 5.57 10.08
C GLU A 127 10.38 4.32 9.42
N TYR A 128 9.52 3.48 8.85
CA TYR A 128 9.86 2.28 8.09
C TYR A 128 8.99 2.20 6.84
N ASN A 129 9.55 1.66 5.77
CA ASN A 129 8.77 1.22 4.63
C ASN A 129 8.68 -0.31 4.65
N VAL A 130 7.47 -0.85 4.56
CA VAL A 130 7.22 -2.29 4.50
C VAL A 130 6.61 -2.60 3.13
N GLU A 131 7.37 -3.27 2.30
CA GLU A 131 6.89 -3.67 0.98
C GLU A 131 5.89 -4.83 1.09
N SER A 132 4.80 -4.71 0.34
CA SER A 132 3.84 -5.79 0.19
C SER A 132 4.29 -6.74 -0.91
N PRO A 133 4.30 -8.05 -0.66
CA PRO A 133 4.46 -9.03 -1.73
C PRO A 133 3.21 -9.18 -2.60
N PHE A 134 2.06 -8.63 -2.16
CA PHE A 134 0.82 -8.66 -2.94
C PHE A 134 0.83 -7.58 -4.02
N ALA A 135 1.07 -8.01 -5.25
CA ALA A 135 1.21 -7.13 -6.41
C ALA A 135 0.46 -7.68 -7.63
N LEU A 136 0.01 -6.76 -8.46
CA LEU A 136 -0.50 -7.06 -9.79
C LEU A 136 0.38 -6.36 -10.82
N PRO A 137 0.54 -6.93 -12.04
CA PRO A 137 1.19 -6.23 -13.15
C PRO A 137 0.49 -4.92 -13.50
N ASN A 138 1.25 -3.93 -13.96
CA ASN A 138 0.74 -2.60 -14.30
C ASN A 138 -0.26 -2.57 -15.47
N VAL A 139 -0.41 -3.68 -16.20
CA VAL A 139 -1.49 -3.84 -17.18
C VAL A 139 -2.87 -3.73 -16.52
N PHE A 140 -2.97 -4.08 -15.23
CA PHE A 140 -4.16 -3.81 -14.44
C PHE A 140 -4.07 -2.41 -13.84
N SER A 141 -4.80 -1.49 -14.42
CA SER A 141 -4.85 -0.09 -13.97
C SER A 141 -6.23 0.50 -14.23
N ASP A 142 -6.47 1.69 -13.70
CA ASP A 142 -7.66 2.45 -14.07
C ASP A 142 -7.73 2.66 -15.59
N ASN A 143 -8.94 2.76 -16.11
CA ASN A 143 -9.26 2.95 -17.52
C ASN A 143 -8.85 1.78 -18.43
N MET A 144 -8.52 0.59 -17.92
CA MET A 144 -8.14 -0.54 -18.76
C MET A 144 -9.29 -1.01 -19.64
N MET A 145 -8.92 -1.54 -20.79
CA MET A 145 -9.82 -2.29 -21.67
C MET A 145 -9.45 -3.77 -21.58
N LEU A 146 -10.44 -4.61 -21.29
CA LEU A 146 -10.31 -6.06 -21.29
C LEU A 146 -10.96 -6.64 -22.55
N GLN A 147 -10.45 -7.79 -23.02
CA GLN A 147 -11.01 -8.44 -24.19
C GLN A 147 -12.46 -8.86 -23.92
N ALA A 148 -13.37 -8.49 -24.83
CA ALA A 148 -14.77 -8.93 -24.77
C ALA A 148 -14.90 -10.37 -25.25
N ASP A 149 -15.96 -11.05 -24.82
CA ASP A 149 -16.37 -12.42 -25.22
C ASP A 149 -15.33 -13.52 -24.92
N GLU A 150 -14.33 -13.20 -24.09
CA GLU A 150 -13.31 -14.11 -23.60
C GLU A 150 -13.27 -14.10 -22.06
N ASP A 151 -12.92 -15.23 -21.45
CA ASP A 151 -12.75 -15.32 -20.00
C ASP A 151 -11.67 -14.35 -19.51
N ILE A 152 -11.96 -13.70 -18.37
CA ILE A 152 -11.10 -12.67 -17.81
C ILE A 152 -10.09 -13.32 -16.88
N THR A 153 -8.83 -13.33 -17.25
CA THR A 153 -7.74 -13.79 -16.38
C THR A 153 -7.10 -12.61 -15.66
N VAL A 154 -7.06 -12.68 -14.33
CA VAL A 154 -6.39 -11.72 -13.44
C VAL A 154 -5.33 -12.43 -12.64
N TRP A 155 -4.11 -11.91 -12.60
CA TRP A 155 -2.96 -12.58 -11.98
C TRP A 155 -2.02 -11.63 -11.26
N GLY A 156 -1.15 -12.20 -10.44
CA GLY A 156 -0.15 -11.45 -9.70
C GLY A 156 0.69 -12.30 -8.78
N THR A 157 1.27 -11.64 -7.77
CA THR A 157 2.09 -12.28 -6.73
C THR A 157 1.54 -11.99 -5.33
N GLY A 158 1.97 -12.76 -4.34
CA GLY A 158 1.60 -12.57 -2.94
C GLY A 158 2.21 -13.61 -2.01
N VAL A 159 1.73 -13.65 -0.78
CA VAL A 159 2.21 -14.63 0.22
C VAL A 159 1.57 -15.99 -0.04
N PRO A 160 2.34 -17.08 -0.17
CA PRO A 160 1.80 -18.43 -0.35
C PRO A 160 0.73 -18.79 0.69
N ASN A 161 -0.28 -19.50 0.24
CA ASN A 161 -1.44 -19.94 1.02
C ASN A 161 -2.43 -18.83 1.46
N ASP A 162 -2.20 -17.57 1.14
CA ASP A 162 -3.21 -16.53 1.30
C ASP A 162 -4.27 -16.66 0.19
N THR A 163 -5.47 -16.16 0.46
CA THR A 163 -6.58 -16.19 -0.51
C THR A 163 -6.71 -14.84 -1.19
N VAL A 164 -6.77 -14.86 -2.51
CA VAL A 164 -7.09 -13.69 -3.34
C VAL A 164 -8.54 -13.80 -3.81
N THR A 165 -9.28 -12.71 -3.69
CA THR A 165 -10.63 -12.58 -4.22
C THR A 165 -10.66 -11.45 -5.24
N VAL A 166 -11.15 -11.74 -6.43
CA VAL A 166 -11.38 -10.76 -7.51
C VAL A 166 -12.87 -10.54 -7.65
N THR A 167 -13.30 -9.30 -7.53
CA THR A 167 -14.69 -8.89 -7.69
C THR A 167 -14.79 -7.92 -8.85
N LEU A 168 -15.64 -8.19 -9.82
CA LEU A 168 -15.94 -7.32 -10.95
C LEU A 168 -17.39 -6.86 -10.85
N LYS A 169 -17.60 -5.56 -10.77
CA LYS A 169 -18.94 -4.96 -10.61
C LYS A 169 -19.20 -3.95 -11.71
N GLU A 170 -20.27 -4.14 -12.45
CA GLU A 170 -20.75 -3.14 -13.39
C GLU A 170 -21.35 -1.95 -12.63
N LYS A 171 -21.19 -0.76 -13.19
CA LYS A 171 -21.77 0.45 -12.64
C LYS A 171 -23.27 0.31 -12.55
N ASP A 172 -23.82 0.79 -11.42
CA ASP A 172 -25.23 0.75 -11.10
C ASP A 172 -25.86 -0.67 -11.00
N ALA A 173 -25.09 -1.74 -11.18
CA ALA A 173 -25.57 -3.10 -10.95
C ALA A 173 -25.71 -3.41 -9.44
N GLU A 174 -26.75 -4.20 -9.10
CA GLU A 174 -26.93 -4.65 -7.72
C GLU A 174 -25.96 -5.79 -7.37
N THR A 175 -25.61 -6.62 -8.33
CA THR A 175 -24.76 -7.80 -8.18
C THR A 175 -23.37 -7.56 -8.73
N ALA A 176 -22.40 -8.31 -8.21
CA ALA A 176 -21.04 -8.36 -8.71
C ALA A 176 -20.70 -9.81 -9.11
N TYR A 177 -19.74 -9.95 -10.01
CA TYR A 177 -19.10 -11.21 -10.33
C TYR A 177 -17.91 -11.41 -9.42
N GLU A 178 -17.74 -12.58 -8.85
CA GLU A 178 -16.67 -12.85 -7.90
C GLU A 178 -16.05 -14.24 -8.14
N ALA A 179 -14.73 -14.28 -8.08
CA ALA A 179 -13.97 -15.52 -8.07
C ALA A 179 -12.77 -15.39 -7.13
N ASN A 180 -12.24 -16.50 -6.67
CA ASN A 180 -11.11 -16.52 -5.75
C ASN A 180 -10.16 -17.67 -6.05
N CYS A 181 -8.93 -17.55 -5.57
CA CYS A 181 -7.93 -18.61 -5.58
C CYS A 181 -7.06 -18.54 -4.32
N THR A 182 -6.30 -19.61 -4.09
CA THR A 182 -5.22 -19.62 -3.10
C THR A 182 -3.90 -19.39 -3.80
N ILE A 183 -3.06 -18.51 -3.24
CA ILE A 183 -1.72 -18.22 -3.78
C ILE A 183 -0.87 -19.51 -3.69
N ALA A 184 -0.23 -19.85 -4.79
CA ALA A 184 0.62 -21.03 -4.91
C ALA A 184 1.91 -20.92 -4.06
N GLU A 185 2.62 -22.04 -3.90
CA GLU A 185 3.86 -22.09 -3.09
C GLU A 185 4.99 -21.21 -3.65
N ASP A 186 4.97 -20.96 -4.98
CA ASP A 186 5.94 -20.06 -5.64
C ASP A 186 5.59 -18.57 -5.52
N GLY A 187 4.47 -18.26 -4.83
CA GLY A 187 4.00 -16.90 -4.61
C GLY A 187 3.17 -16.34 -5.76
N THR A 188 2.83 -17.13 -6.79
CA THR A 188 1.99 -16.70 -7.91
C THR A 188 0.52 -17.03 -7.67
N TRP A 189 -0.37 -16.27 -8.30
CA TRP A 189 -1.80 -16.53 -8.29
C TRP A 189 -2.46 -16.11 -9.59
N GLU A 190 -3.55 -16.77 -9.92
CA GLU A 190 -4.39 -16.48 -11.07
C GLU A 190 -5.86 -16.75 -10.74
N VAL A 191 -6.73 -15.84 -11.16
CA VAL A 191 -8.19 -15.95 -11.01
C VAL A 191 -8.83 -15.74 -12.37
N THR A 192 -9.76 -16.61 -12.74
CA THR A 192 -10.56 -16.49 -13.97
C THR A 192 -12.01 -16.11 -13.61
N LEU A 193 -12.54 -15.10 -14.28
CA LEU A 193 -13.93 -14.68 -14.25
C LEU A 193 -14.56 -14.96 -15.63
N ASP A 194 -15.87 -15.20 -15.65
CA ASP A 194 -16.63 -15.43 -16.89
C ASP A 194 -16.55 -14.22 -17.83
N ALA A 195 -16.54 -14.50 -19.12
CA ALA A 195 -16.56 -13.55 -20.23
C ALA A 195 -17.64 -12.47 -20.06
N LYS A 196 -17.38 -11.28 -20.60
CA LYS A 196 -18.32 -10.17 -20.67
C LYS A 196 -18.48 -9.70 -22.11
N GLU A 197 -19.71 -9.32 -22.46
CA GLU A 197 -19.99 -8.68 -23.75
C GLU A 197 -19.29 -7.30 -23.84
N CYS A 198 -19.12 -6.83 -25.07
CA CYS A 198 -18.57 -5.49 -25.34
C CYS A 198 -19.38 -4.40 -24.65
N GLY A 199 -18.72 -3.45 -24.00
CA GLY A 199 -19.32 -2.30 -23.33
C GLY A 199 -18.98 -2.20 -21.85
N GLY A 200 -19.91 -1.64 -21.07
CA GLY A 200 -19.83 -1.51 -19.63
C GLY A 200 -19.06 -0.30 -19.14
N ASP A 201 -19.17 -0.10 -17.85
CA ASP A 201 -18.32 0.73 -16.98
C ASP A 201 -18.19 -0.11 -15.70
N TYR A 202 -17.10 -0.83 -15.59
CA TYR A 202 -16.89 -1.77 -14.48
C TYR A 202 -15.86 -1.23 -13.51
N THR A 203 -15.98 -1.70 -12.27
CA THR A 203 -14.96 -1.59 -11.23
C THR A 203 -14.48 -2.98 -10.87
N MET A 204 -13.17 -3.19 -10.87
CA MET A 204 -12.53 -4.40 -10.38
C MET A 204 -11.92 -4.12 -9.00
N THR A 205 -12.18 -5.02 -8.05
CA THR A 205 -11.56 -5.00 -6.73
C THR A 205 -10.85 -6.34 -6.52
N VAL A 206 -9.56 -6.27 -6.23
CA VAL A 206 -8.73 -7.44 -5.92
C VAL A 206 -8.30 -7.34 -4.47
N LYS A 207 -8.67 -8.33 -3.67
CA LYS A 207 -8.45 -8.34 -2.23
C LYS A 207 -7.64 -9.54 -1.79
N CYS A 208 -6.66 -9.29 -0.92
CA CYS A 208 -5.88 -10.33 -0.24
C CYS A 208 -5.71 -9.92 1.23
N GLY A 209 -6.41 -10.61 2.15
CA GLY A 209 -6.43 -10.23 3.55
C GLY A 209 -6.97 -8.80 3.76
N GLU A 210 -6.17 -7.93 4.37
CA GLU A 210 -6.50 -6.51 4.56
C GLU A 210 -6.16 -5.64 3.36
N GLU A 211 -5.34 -6.13 2.43
CA GLU A 211 -4.93 -5.37 1.25
C GLU A 211 -6.00 -5.40 0.16
N THR A 212 -6.19 -4.26 -0.48
CA THR A 212 -7.16 -4.10 -1.55
C THR A 212 -6.55 -3.25 -2.67
N ARG A 213 -6.68 -3.74 -3.90
CA ARG A 213 -6.41 -2.96 -5.12
C ARG A 213 -7.73 -2.72 -5.81
N ARG A 214 -7.98 -1.50 -6.25
CA ARG A 214 -9.24 -1.12 -6.91
C ARG A 214 -8.94 -0.39 -8.20
N TYR A 215 -9.56 -0.87 -9.27
CA TYR A 215 -9.45 -0.31 -10.61
C TYR A 215 -10.82 0.09 -11.12
N THR A 216 -10.92 1.28 -11.70
CA THR A 216 -12.19 1.90 -12.11
C THR A 216 -12.21 2.21 -13.60
N ASN A 217 -13.40 2.51 -14.14
CA ASN A 217 -13.61 2.87 -15.53
C ASN A 217 -13.09 1.78 -16.49
N ILE A 218 -13.38 0.52 -16.16
CA ILE A 218 -13.01 -0.65 -16.99
C ILE A 218 -14.09 -0.87 -18.03
N ILE A 219 -13.68 -1.06 -19.28
CA ILE A 219 -14.58 -1.40 -20.37
C ILE A 219 -14.14 -2.70 -21.06
N PHE A 220 -15.09 -3.35 -21.72
CA PHE A 220 -14.85 -4.54 -22.53
C PHE A 220 -14.94 -4.20 -24.01
N GLY A 221 -14.02 -4.71 -24.81
CA GLY A 221 -13.95 -4.47 -26.25
C GLY A 221 -12.86 -5.30 -26.90
N ASP A 222 -12.58 -4.99 -28.16
CA ASP A 222 -11.50 -5.64 -28.90
C ASP A 222 -10.15 -5.07 -28.49
N VAL A 223 -9.23 -5.93 -28.05
CA VAL A 223 -7.88 -5.56 -27.66
C VAL A 223 -6.89 -5.92 -28.76
N TYR A 224 -6.12 -4.95 -29.23
CA TYR A 224 -5.13 -5.13 -30.29
C TYR A 224 -3.72 -4.84 -29.80
N LEU A 225 -2.78 -5.73 -30.11
CA LEU A 225 -1.36 -5.47 -29.92
C LEU A 225 -0.79 -4.81 -31.20
N LEU A 226 -0.38 -3.55 -31.06
CA LEU A 226 0.30 -2.82 -32.12
C LEU A 226 1.81 -2.99 -31.93
N ALA A 227 2.41 -3.88 -32.72
CA ALA A 227 3.85 -4.15 -32.67
C ALA A 227 4.49 -3.83 -34.02
N GLY A 228 5.62 -3.10 -33.99
CA GLY A 228 6.32 -2.72 -35.23
C GLY A 228 7.46 -1.73 -35.00
N GLN A 229 7.93 -1.15 -36.07
CA GLN A 229 8.96 -0.12 -36.04
C GLN A 229 8.33 1.29 -36.15
N SER A 230 9.11 2.26 -36.59
CA SER A 230 8.79 3.70 -36.64
C SER A 230 7.40 4.05 -37.21
N ASN A 231 6.86 3.24 -38.12
CA ASN A 231 5.51 3.48 -38.67
C ASN A 231 4.40 3.17 -37.63
N MET A 232 4.68 2.37 -36.63
CA MET A 232 3.74 2.09 -35.54
C MET A 232 3.86 3.13 -34.42
N GLU A 233 4.95 3.87 -34.38
CA GLU A 233 5.12 5.03 -33.47
C GLU A 233 4.63 6.34 -34.11
N ALA A 234 4.03 6.29 -35.28
CA ALA A 234 3.55 7.51 -35.98
C ALA A 234 2.48 8.19 -35.13
N TRP A 235 2.82 9.37 -34.61
CA TRP A 235 1.91 10.17 -33.80
C TRP A 235 0.75 10.66 -34.66
N LEU A 236 -0.47 10.59 -34.14
CA LEU A 236 -1.65 11.11 -34.85
C LEU A 236 -1.51 12.58 -35.22
N SER A 237 -0.76 13.37 -34.45
CA SER A 237 -0.41 14.77 -34.81
C SER A 237 0.35 14.90 -36.13
N TRP A 238 1.06 13.87 -36.55
CA TRP A 238 1.71 13.86 -37.89
C TRP A 238 0.71 13.59 -38.99
N ILE A 239 -0.32 12.80 -38.70
CA ILE A 239 -1.37 12.44 -39.67
C ILE A 239 -2.34 13.60 -39.85
N ASP A 240 -2.68 14.32 -38.78
CA ASP A 240 -3.60 15.46 -38.80
C ASP A 240 -3.07 16.60 -39.70
N SER A 241 -1.75 16.78 -39.78
CA SER A 241 -1.13 17.74 -40.68
C SER A 241 -1.23 17.38 -42.18
N GLN A 242 -1.67 16.15 -42.51
CA GLN A 242 -1.66 15.56 -43.85
C GLN A 242 -3.07 15.36 -44.48
N ASN A 243 -4.10 16.10 -44.04
CA ASN A 243 -5.48 16.05 -44.54
C ASN A 243 -6.47 15.12 -43.84
N TYR A 244 -6.23 14.75 -42.59
CA TYR A 244 -7.17 13.98 -41.79
C TYR A 244 -7.89 14.84 -40.74
N ALA A 245 -8.28 16.06 -41.14
CA ALA A 245 -9.04 16.98 -40.30
C ALA A 245 -10.31 16.29 -39.76
N GLY A 246 -10.45 16.27 -38.45
CA GLY A 246 -11.57 15.62 -37.73
C GLY A 246 -11.25 14.25 -37.15
N GLU A 247 -10.12 13.60 -37.45
CA GLU A 247 -9.76 12.33 -36.80
C GLU A 247 -9.42 12.54 -35.32
N LYS A 248 -8.85 13.68 -34.97
CA LYS A 248 -8.64 14.09 -33.58
C LYS A 248 -9.94 14.09 -32.78
N GLU A 249 -10.96 14.81 -33.29
CA GLU A 249 -12.26 14.89 -32.63
C GLU A 249 -12.96 13.54 -32.55
N ARG A 250 -12.81 12.69 -33.58
CA ARG A 250 -13.34 11.32 -33.58
C ARG A 250 -12.66 10.44 -32.54
N ALA A 251 -11.36 10.55 -32.38
CA ALA A 251 -10.61 9.78 -31.40
C ALA A 251 -10.90 10.22 -29.96
N GLU A 252 -10.96 11.53 -29.69
CA GLU A 252 -11.32 12.09 -28.39
C GLU A 252 -12.74 11.71 -27.95
N ASN A 253 -13.66 11.51 -28.90
CA ASN A 253 -15.04 11.09 -28.64
C ASN A 253 -15.25 9.56 -28.70
N SER A 254 -14.16 8.79 -28.83
CA SER A 254 -14.22 7.33 -28.89
C SER A 254 -14.03 6.70 -27.50
N ASN A 255 -14.43 5.42 -27.39
CA ASN A 255 -14.11 4.59 -26.24
C ASN A 255 -12.75 3.89 -26.36
N ILE A 256 -11.86 4.39 -27.23
CA ILE A 256 -10.52 3.82 -27.43
C ILE A 256 -9.69 4.06 -26.17
N ARG A 257 -9.03 3.01 -25.71
CA ARG A 257 -8.06 3.04 -24.61
C ARG A 257 -6.72 2.62 -25.16
N THR A 258 -5.66 3.23 -24.68
CA THR A 258 -4.28 2.91 -25.06
C THR A 258 -3.43 2.66 -23.83
N ILE A 259 -2.46 1.77 -23.98
CA ILE A 259 -1.39 1.55 -23.02
C ILE A 259 -0.08 1.41 -23.80
N ASP A 260 0.91 2.17 -23.43
CA ASP A 260 2.24 2.08 -24.04
C ASP A 260 3.08 1.04 -23.29
N LEU A 261 3.53 0.02 -24.03
CA LEU A 261 4.43 -1.02 -23.54
C LEU A 261 5.89 -0.66 -23.84
N LEU A 262 6.26 0.61 -23.75
CA LEU A 262 7.63 1.04 -24.03
C LEU A 262 8.59 0.45 -22.98
N SER A 263 9.55 -0.34 -23.46
CA SER A 263 10.67 -0.76 -22.63
C SER A 263 11.49 0.46 -22.19
N LYS A 264 11.92 0.54 -20.95
CA LYS A 264 12.96 1.45 -20.50
C LYS A 264 14.24 1.20 -21.29
N GLY A 265 14.49 1.98 -22.27
CA GLY A 265 15.66 1.88 -23.13
C GLY A 265 15.36 2.48 -24.48
N GLY A 266 15.02 3.77 -24.49
CA GLY A 266 14.99 4.55 -25.71
C GLY A 266 16.25 4.26 -26.51
N ASN A 267 16.06 3.94 -27.78
CA ASN A 267 17.02 3.53 -28.76
C ASN A 267 17.31 2.03 -28.82
N GLY A 268 16.33 1.28 -29.36
CA GLY A 268 16.60 0.07 -30.12
C GLY A 268 17.51 -0.96 -29.46
N SER A 269 17.25 -1.35 -28.24
CA SER A 269 17.85 -2.58 -27.72
C SER A 269 17.31 -3.74 -28.53
N SER A 270 18.15 -4.32 -29.34
CA SER A 270 17.85 -5.48 -30.19
C SER A 270 17.87 -6.81 -29.43
N ASN A 271 17.89 -6.78 -28.11
CA ASN A 271 17.82 -7.99 -27.27
C ASN A 271 16.39 -8.19 -26.84
N PRO A 272 15.70 -9.25 -27.31
CA PRO A 272 14.48 -9.71 -26.67
C PRO A 272 14.85 -10.04 -25.23
N SER A 273 14.31 -9.33 -24.24
CA SER A 273 14.34 -9.80 -22.88
C SER A 273 13.31 -10.93 -22.76
N ASP A 274 13.68 -12.05 -22.18
CA ASP A 274 12.78 -13.18 -21.90
C ASP A 274 11.69 -12.80 -20.89
N ASN A 275 11.77 -11.62 -20.31
CA ASN A 275 10.76 -11.05 -19.42
C ASN A 275 9.95 -10.02 -20.19
N LEU A 276 8.62 -10.11 -20.06
CA LEU A 276 7.75 -9.01 -20.46
C LEU A 276 8.29 -7.73 -19.81
N PRO A 277 8.43 -6.64 -20.58
CA PRO A 277 8.91 -5.38 -20.01
C PRO A 277 8.02 -5.02 -18.84
N GLU A 278 8.61 -4.74 -17.69
CA GLU A 278 7.89 -4.08 -16.61
C GLU A 278 7.33 -2.80 -17.19
N ILE A 279 6.01 -2.69 -17.20
CA ILE A 279 5.30 -1.50 -17.67
C ILE A 279 5.45 -0.47 -16.55
N GLU A 280 6.67 0.06 -16.37
CA GLU A 280 6.90 1.08 -15.39
C GLU A 280 6.36 2.42 -15.90
N GLY A 281 5.37 2.93 -15.17
CA GLY A 281 4.88 4.29 -15.32
C GLY A 281 3.80 4.50 -16.37
N ASN A 282 3.41 3.50 -17.16
CA ASN A 282 2.35 3.62 -18.13
C ASN A 282 1.08 2.90 -17.62
N ALA A 283 0.00 3.62 -17.59
CA ALA A 283 -1.33 3.12 -17.28
C ALA A 283 -2.21 3.21 -18.51
N TRP A 284 -3.29 2.48 -18.55
CA TRP A 284 -4.32 2.64 -19.54
C TRP A 284 -4.89 4.06 -19.49
N ALA A 285 -5.03 4.68 -20.61
CA ALA A 285 -5.61 6.00 -20.74
C ALA A 285 -6.66 6.04 -21.86
N PRO A 286 -7.73 6.84 -21.72
CA PRO A 286 -8.52 7.24 -22.86
C PRO A 286 -7.62 7.88 -23.89
N MET A 287 -7.88 7.58 -25.18
CA MET A 287 -7.13 8.22 -26.25
C MET A 287 -7.33 9.73 -26.20
N THR A 288 -6.24 10.45 -26.03
CA THR A 288 -6.18 11.92 -26.06
C THR A 288 -5.11 12.35 -27.07
N PHE A 289 -5.20 13.57 -27.54
CA PHE A 289 -4.24 14.14 -28.51
C PHE A 289 -3.39 15.21 -27.85
#